data_891a9af48fd3242b1c7336d5b0b8e2c2
#
_entry.id   891a9af48fd3242b1c7336d5b0b8e2c2
#
_cell.length_a   1.000
_cell.length_b   1.000
_cell.length_c   1.000
_cell.angle_alpha   90.00
_cell.angle_beta   90.00
_cell.angle_gamma   90.00
#
_symmetry.space_group_name_H-M   'P 1'
#
loop_
_entity.id
_entity.type
_entity.pdbx_description
1 polymer ?
#
loop_
_entity_poly.entity_id
_entity_poly.type
_entity_poly.pdbx_seq_one_letter_code
_entity_poly.pdbx_strand_id
1 'polypeptide(L)'
;MIEYLKSPKHLVAMRLSGSLTADDVAKAYEVTEKALAENERVSFYGEIEESMNLTLDGLVKDLVKGVGQLGKLSMYYRAAVVTDKSWIGALARVEGLVFSSIDVRVFPLSERDKALKWASEAPGPLTMPEEPVPSVHFIQSTSDKVFAYEVNGRLREKDIKNAVTQLRPYLEREGKVNVLARLKNFHGFDLTALFDDDLAKLKYKALSKVDRYAVVGAKPWMRNFLELLAPLFSTEIRIFYLADESAAWEWVGAQQALLAEKSA
;
A
#
# COMPACT_ATOMS: atom_id res chain seq x y z
N MET A 1 -15.03 -21.39 1.69
CA MET A 1 -15.04 -22.05 3.02
C MET A 1 -13.70 -21.83 3.69
N ILE A 2 -13.70 -21.50 4.99
CA ILE A 2 -12.48 -21.33 5.80
C ILE A 2 -12.37 -22.51 6.77
N GLU A 3 -11.23 -23.19 6.77
CA GLU A 3 -10.84 -24.19 7.76
C GLU A 3 -9.78 -23.57 8.68
N TYR A 4 -10.02 -23.55 10.00
CA TYR A 4 -9.03 -23.07 10.97
C TYR A 4 -8.10 -24.21 11.37
N LEU A 5 -6.80 -23.94 11.27
CA LEU A 5 -5.76 -24.91 11.58
C LEU A 5 -5.30 -24.75 13.04
N LYS A 6 -4.87 -25.88 13.65
CA LYS A 6 -4.29 -25.85 14.99
C LYS A 6 -2.97 -25.07 14.97
N SER A 7 -2.87 -24.03 15.81
CA SER A 7 -1.74 -23.10 15.83
C SER A 7 -1.49 -22.53 17.25
N PRO A 8 -0.33 -21.94 17.52
CA PRO A 8 -0.09 -21.15 18.73
C PRO A 8 -1.09 -19.99 18.87
N LYS A 9 -1.33 -19.50 20.07
CA LYS A 9 -2.32 -18.44 20.35
C LYS A 9 -2.09 -17.13 19.58
N HIS A 10 -0.82 -16.81 19.29
CA HIS A 10 -0.43 -15.60 18.53
C HIS A 10 -0.48 -15.80 17.00
N LEU A 11 -0.92 -16.96 16.51
CA LEU A 11 -1.03 -17.25 15.08
C LEU A 11 -2.46 -17.60 14.71
N VAL A 12 -3.05 -16.80 13.81
CA VAL A 12 -4.30 -17.14 13.15
C VAL A 12 -3.96 -17.90 11.87
N ALA A 13 -4.21 -19.23 11.91
CA ALA A 13 -3.89 -20.11 10.78
C ALA A 13 -5.16 -20.64 10.14
N MET A 14 -5.28 -20.48 8.82
CA MET A 14 -6.46 -20.86 8.07
C MET A 14 -6.11 -21.42 6.69
N ARG A 15 -6.99 -22.33 6.19
CA ARG A 15 -7.00 -22.81 4.81
C ARG A 15 -8.25 -22.30 4.12
N LEU A 16 -8.09 -21.78 2.93
CA LEU A 16 -9.12 -21.14 2.12
C LEU A 16 -9.39 -21.96 0.86
N SER A 17 -10.63 -22.36 0.65
CA SER A 17 -11.04 -23.14 -0.51
C SER A 17 -12.39 -22.69 -1.07
N GLY A 18 -12.64 -22.91 -2.37
CA GLY A 18 -13.90 -22.59 -3.04
C GLY A 18 -14.23 -21.09 -3.01
N SER A 19 -15.40 -20.73 -2.54
CA SER A 19 -15.86 -19.34 -2.41
C SER A 19 -16.06 -18.96 -0.95
N LEU A 20 -15.66 -17.74 -0.58
CA LEU A 20 -15.91 -17.18 0.76
C LEU A 20 -17.33 -16.62 0.83
N THR A 21 -18.00 -16.89 1.93
CA THR A 21 -19.28 -16.28 2.28
C THR A 21 -19.07 -15.11 3.22
N ALA A 22 -20.10 -14.28 3.40
CA ALA A 22 -20.07 -13.20 4.39
C ALA A 22 -19.84 -13.73 5.82
N ASP A 23 -20.41 -14.89 6.13
CA ASP A 23 -20.24 -15.56 7.42
C ASP A 23 -18.81 -16.07 7.63
N ASP A 24 -18.17 -16.60 6.58
CA ASP A 24 -16.75 -16.98 6.62
C ASP A 24 -15.87 -15.77 6.99
N VAL A 25 -16.14 -14.63 6.37
CA VAL A 25 -15.41 -13.39 6.60
C VAL A 25 -15.66 -12.86 8.02
N ALA A 26 -16.93 -12.80 8.46
CA ALA A 26 -17.29 -12.36 9.81
C ALA A 26 -16.60 -13.21 10.90
N LYS A 27 -16.58 -14.53 10.70
CA LYS A 27 -15.91 -15.45 11.64
C LYS A 27 -14.39 -15.27 11.63
N ALA A 28 -13.77 -14.96 10.48
CA ALA A 28 -12.34 -14.69 10.40
C ALA A 28 -11.98 -13.41 11.22
N TYR A 29 -12.83 -12.38 11.17
CA TYR A 29 -12.67 -11.20 12.01
C TYR A 29 -12.76 -11.54 13.50
N GLU A 30 -13.80 -12.28 13.93
CA GLU A 30 -13.99 -12.68 15.32
C GLU A 30 -12.76 -13.44 15.87
N VAL A 31 -12.24 -14.39 15.10
CA VAL A 31 -11.04 -15.17 15.48
C VAL A 31 -9.81 -14.27 15.57
N THR A 32 -9.67 -13.32 14.66
CA THR A 32 -8.56 -12.36 14.66
C THR A 32 -8.64 -11.41 15.84
N GLU A 33 -9.80 -10.83 16.11
CA GLU A 33 -10.02 -9.94 17.25
C GLU A 33 -9.75 -10.65 18.58
N LYS A 34 -10.18 -11.90 18.71
CA LYS A 34 -9.88 -12.73 19.88
C LYS A 34 -8.37 -12.94 20.04
N ALA A 35 -7.66 -13.25 18.96
CA ALA A 35 -6.21 -13.41 19.01
C ALA A 35 -5.51 -12.11 19.41
N LEU A 36 -5.97 -10.96 18.90
CA LEU A 36 -5.43 -9.63 19.25
C LEU A 36 -5.75 -9.22 20.69
N ALA A 37 -6.87 -9.66 21.25
CA ALA A 37 -7.20 -9.40 22.66
C ALA A 37 -6.31 -10.18 23.64
N GLU A 38 -5.80 -11.33 23.22
CA GLU A 38 -4.96 -12.21 24.05
C GLU A 38 -3.45 -12.01 23.83
N ASN A 39 -3.04 -11.29 22.75
CA ASN A 39 -1.64 -11.13 22.38
C ASN A 39 -1.34 -9.70 21.94
N GLU A 40 -0.18 -9.16 22.31
CA GLU A 40 0.27 -7.83 21.84
C GLU A 40 0.43 -7.77 20.33
N ARG A 41 0.83 -8.88 19.72
CA ARG A 41 1.03 -9.02 18.28
C ARG A 41 0.60 -10.39 17.80
N VAL A 42 0.03 -10.42 16.60
CA VAL A 42 -0.51 -11.62 15.97
C VAL A 42 0.15 -11.86 14.61
N SER A 43 0.36 -13.11 14.28
CA SER A 43 0.79 -13.56 12.96
C SER A 43 -0.36 -14.22 12.20
N PHE A 44 -0.26 -14.24 10.88
CA PHE A 44 -1.18 -14.93 10.00
C PHE A 44 -0.50 -16.03 9.19
N TYR A 45 -1.24 -17.10 8.98
CA TYR A 45 -0.95 -18.12 7.99
C TYR A 45 -2.20 -18.38 7.16
N GLY A 46 -2.14 -18.15 5.87
CA GLY A 46 -3.22 -18.39 4.93
C GLY A 46 -2.81 -19.34 3.81
N GLU A 47 -3.34 -20.56 3.81
CA GLU A 47 -3.18 -21.53 2.73
C GLU A 47 -4.33 -21.33 1.74
N ILE A 48 -4.02 -20.95 0.50
CA ILE A 48 -5.00 -20.67 -0.56
C ILE A 48 -4.94 -21.79 -1.57
N GLU A 49 -5.95 -22.64 -1.57
CA GLU A 49 -6.07 -23.75 -2.51
C GLU A 49 -6.37 -23.27 -3.94
N GLU A 50 -6.05 -24.12 -4.93
CA GLU A 50 -6.38 -23.82 -6.33
C GLU A 50 -7.88 -23.63 -6.56
N SER A 51 -8.71 -24.39 -5.83
CA SER A 51 -10.17 -24.30 -5.86
C SER A 51 -10.73 -22.95 -5.40
N MET A 52 -9.93 -22.14 -4.70
CA MET A 52 -10.34 -20.84 -4.21
C MET A 52 -10.56 -19.87 -5.37
N ASN A 53 -11.80 -19.37 -5.51
CA ASN A 53 -12.14 -18.36 -6.50
C ASN A 53 -11.72 -16.97 -6.03
N LEU A 54 -10.42 -16.69 -6.10
CA LEU A 54 -9.82 -15.42 -5.72
C LEU A 54 -9.29 -14.71 -6.96
N THR A 55 -9.85 -13.54 -7.25
CA THR A 55 -9.38 -12.65 -8.30
C THR A 55 -8.62 -11.47 -7.68
N LEU A 56 -7.72 -10.87 -8.47
CA LEU A 56 -6.96 -9.70 -8.01
C LEU A 56 -7.87 -8.52 -7.65
N ASP A 57 -8.92 -8.28 -8.45
CA ASP A 57 -9.92 -7.23 -8.20
C ASP A 57 -10.70 -7.49 -6.90
N GLY A 58 -11.10 -8.75 -6.66
CA GLY A 58 -11.72 -9.17 -5.40
C GLY A 58 -10.79 -8.98 -4.21
N LEU A 59 -9.52 -9.41 -4.33
CA LEU A 59 -8.53 -9.24 -3.27
C LEU A 59 -8.29 -7.77 -2.91
N VAL A 60 -8.14 -6.89 -3.91
CA VAL A 60 -7.94 -5.45 -3.68
C VAL A 60 -9.16 -4.83 -3.00
N LYS A 61 -10.38 -5.15 -3.46
CA LYS A 61 -11.62 -4.66 -2.85
C LYS A 61 -11.79 -5.13 -1.40
N ASP A 62 -11.49 -6.40 -1.14
CA ASP A 62 -11.62 -6.99 0.19
C ASP A 62 -10.49 -6.52 1.12
N LEU A 63 -9.27 -6.33 0.61
CA LEU A 63 -8.17 -5.75 1.36
C LEU A 63 -8.50 -4.31 1.80
N VAL A 64 -9.01 -3.47 0.89
CA VAL A 64 -9.39 -2.09 1.18
C VAL A 64 -10.52 -2.02 2.22
N LYS A 65 -11.49 -2.94 2.17
CA LYS A 65 -12.58 -3.01 3.16
C LYS A 65 -12.13 -3.63 4.48
N GLY A 66 -11.31 -4.69 4.41
CA GLY A 66 -10.97 -5.52 5.55
C GLY A 66 -9.95 -4.88 6.47
N VAL A 67 -8.99 -4.15 5.94
CA VAL A 67 -7.91 -3.58 6.75
C VAL A 67 -8.40 -2.48 7.68
N GLY A 68 -9.40 -1.68 7.25
CA GLY A 68 -10.03 -0.69 8.14
C GLY A 68 -10.74 -1.31 9.36
N GLN A 69 -11.07 -2.61 9.32
CA GLN A 69 -11.72 -3.34 10.41
C GLN A 69 -10.74 -4.16 11.27
N LEU A 70 -9.53 -4.43 10.78
CA LEU A 70 -8.55 -5.30 11.44
C LEU A 70 -7.72 -4.60 12.54
N GLY A 71 -8.02 -3.34 12.88
CA GLY A 71 -7.27 -2.60 13.90
C GLY A 71 -5.92 -2.05 13.39
N LYS A 72 -5.04 -1.69 14.33
CA LYS A 72 -3.74 -1.12 13.98
C LYS A 72 -2.82 -2.17 13.35
N LEU A 73 -2.34 -1.94 12.14
CA LEU A 73 -1.44 -2.84 11.45
C LEU A 73 -0.13 -3.13 12.22
N SER A 74 0.27 -2.25 13.14
CA SER A 74 1.40 -2.47 14.05
C SER A 74 1.21 -3.67 15.00
N MET A 75 -0.03 -4.13 15.19
CA MET A 75 -0.33 -5.33 15.99
C MET A 75 -0.07 -6.64 15.24
N TYR A 76 0.25 -6.57 13.94
CA TYR A 76 0.58 -7.75 13.15
C TYR A 76 2.08 -7.90 12.99
N TYR A 77 2.56 -9.15 13.07
CA TYR A 77 4.00 -9.45 13.05
C TYR A 77 4.43 -10.09 11.73
N ARG A 78 3.80 -11.20 11.35
CA ARG A 78 4.10 -11.95 10.13
C ARG A 78 2.83 -12.35 9.40
N ALA A 79 2.92 -12.48 8.08
CA ALA A 79 1.86 -13.06 7.27
C ALA A 79 2.48 -14.02 6.25
N ALA A 80 2.24 -15.32 6.43
CA ALA A 80 2.58 -16.35 5.46
C ALA A 80 1.41 -16.62 4.54
N VAL A 81 1.57 -16.39 3.25
CA VAL A 81 0.59 -16.75 2.22
C VAL A 81 1.12 -17.97 1.48
N VAL A 82 0.39 -19.08 1.52
CA VAL A 82 0.79 -20.34 0.89
C VAL A 82 -0.12 -20.61 -0.30
N THR A 83 0.44 -20.56 -1.51
CA THR A 83 -0.35 -20.72 -2.74
C THR A 83 0.54 -20.95 -3.96
N ASP A 84 0.01 -21.69 -4.94
CA ASP A 84 0.62 -21.84 -6.27
C ASP A 84 0.00 -20.88 -7.31
N LYS A 85 -0.93 -20.00 -6.90
CA LYS A 85 -1.47 -18.95 -7.79
C LYS A 85 -0.38 -17.95 -8.17
N SER A 86 0.06 -18.02 -9.41
CA SER A 86 1.22 -17.27 -9.94
C SER A 86 1.12 -15.75 -9.77
N TRP A 87 -0.08 -15.18 -9.87
CA TRP A 87 -0.31 -13.74 -9.73
C TRP A 87 -0.10 -13.25 -8.27
N ILE A 88 -0.41 -14.07 -7.25
CA ILE A 88 -0.13 -13.74 -5.83
C ILE A 88 1.38 -13.75 -5.58
N GLY A 89 2.08 -14.77 -6.09
CA GLY A 89 3.53 -14.82 -6.04
C GLY A 89 4.21 -13.67 -6.80
N ALA A 90 3.59 -13.18 -7.88
CA ALA A 90 4.07 -12.02 -8.61
C ALA A 90 3.91 -10.73 -7.80
N LEU A 91 2.77 -10.53 -7.13
CA LEU A 91 2.54 -9.40 -6.22
C LEU A 91 3.55 -9.34 -5.07
N ALA A 92 3.84 -10.48 -4.46
CA ALA A 92 4.83 -10.55 -3.36
C ALA A 92 6.27 -10.26 -3.82
N ARG A 93 6.56 -10.46 -5.11
CA ARG A 93 7.87 -10.14 -5.72
C ARG A 93 7.96 -8.72 -6.25
N VAL A 94 6.89 -7.92 -6.13
CA VAL A 94 6.94 -6.51 -6.52
C VAL A 94 7.95 -5.80 -5.62
N GLU A 95 9.09 -5.47 -6.22
CA GLU A 95 10.20 -4.83 -5.53
C GLU A 95 9.71 -3.50 -4.92
N GLY A 96 9.78 -3.38 -3.60
CA GLY A 96 9.39 -2.15 -2.90
C GLY A 96 7.95 -2.11 -2.35
N LEU A 97 7.12 -3.14 -2.55
CA LEU A 97 5.89 -3.32 -1.78
C LEU A 97 6.27 -3.89 -0.42
N VAL A 98 6.14 -3.07 0.62
CA VAL A 98 6.50 -3.47 1.99
C VAL A 98 5.42 -3.02 2.95
N PHE A 99 5.05 -3.93 3.83
CA PHE A 99 4.35 -3.56 5.06
C PHE A 99 5.43 -3.31 6.12
N SER A 100 5.64 -2.08 6.55
CA SER A 100 6.73 -1.75 7.47
C SER A 100 6.61 -2.45 8.83
N SER A 101 5.38 -2.81 9.21
CA SER A 101 5.08 -3.47 10.48
C SER A 101 4.89 -4.99 10.35
N ILE A 102 4.76 -5.53 9.14
CA ILE A 102 4.41 -6.94 8.90
C ILE A 102 5.41 -7.56 7.92
N ASP A 103 6.11 -8.63 8.34
CA ASP A 103 6.92 -9.45 7.42
C ASP A 103 5.97 -10.38 6.64
N VAL A 104 5.73 -10.05 5.36
CA VAL A 104 4.84 -10.82 4.48
C VAL A 104 5.66 -11.70 3.55
N ARG A 105 5.41 -13.01 3.57
CA ARG A 105 6.07 -13.98 2.67
C ARG A 105 5.07 -14.86 1.95
N VAL A 106 5.36 -15.13 0.68
CA VAL A 106 4.59 -16.09 -0.12
C VAL A 106 5.41 -17.35 -0.30
N PHE A 107 4.76 -18.48 -0.07
CA PHE A 107 5.34 -19.82 -0.19
C PHE A 107 4.52 -20.65 -1.19
N PRO A 108 5.14 -21.56 -1.95
CA PRO A 108 4.40 -22.53 -2.73
C PRO A 108 3.70 -23.55 -1.80
N LEU A 109 2.65 -24.20 -2.28
CA LEU A 109 1.92 -25.24 -1.51
C LEU A 109 2.84 -26.40 -1.08
N SER A 110 3.91 -26.68 -1.82
CA SER A 110 4.92 -27.67 -1.47
C SER A 110 5.75 -27.30 -0.23
N GLU A 111 5.78 -26.02 0.18
CA GLU A 111 6.51 -25.53 1.35
C GLU A 111 5.59 -25.15 2.53
N ARG A 112 4.36 -25.66 2.58
CA ARG A 112 3.37 -25.34 3.61
C ARG A 112 3.88 -25.51 5.04
N ASP A 113 4.60 -26.59 5.32
CA ASP A 113 5.14 -26.86 6.66
C ASP A 113 6.21 -25.84 7.07
N LYS A 114 7.06 -25.44 6.12
CA LYS A 114 8.06 -24.39 6.31
C LYS A 114 7.38 -23.03 6.57
N ALA A 115 6.34 -22.71 5.83
CA ALA A 115 5.56 -21.48 6.00
C ALA A 115 4.86 -21.43 7.36
N LEU A 116 4.22 -22.55 7.76
CA LEU A 116 3.55 -22.65 9.06
C LEU A 116 4.56 -22.54 10.22
N LYS A 117 5.69 -23.21 10.13
CA LYS A 117 6.78 -23.10 11.11
C LYS A 117 7.26 -21.66 11.24
N TRP A 118 7.53 -20.98 10.11
CA TRP A 118 7.99 -19.60 10.09
C TRP A 118 6.95 -18.63 10.69
N ALA A 119 5.66 -18.78 10.37
CA ALA A 119 4.59 -17.95 10.93
C ALA A 119 4.35 -18.22 12.42
N SER A 120 4.66 -19.43 12.90
CA SER A 120 4.49 -19.85 14.29
C SER A 120 5.60 -19.32 15.24
N GLU A 121 6.69 -18.76 14.71
CA GLU A 121 7.71 -18.16 15.55
C GLU A 121 7.14 -16.99 16.34
N ALA A 122 7.47 -16.92 17.64
CA ALA A 122 6.98 -15.88 18.52
C ALA A 122 7.39 -14.48 18.04
N PRO A 123 6.49 -13.47 18.13
CA PRO A 123 6.83 -12.11 17.78
C PRO A 123 8.02 -11.58 18.57
N GLY A 124 9.06 -11.12 17.87
CA GLY A 124 10.18 -10.39 18.45
C GLY A 124 9.89 -8.88 18.55
N PRO A 125 10.75 -8.11 19.24
CA PRO A 125 10.64 -6.66 19.25
C PRO A 125 10.80 -6.09 17.83
N LEU A 126 10.02 -5.07 17.52
CA LEU A 126 10.15 -4.30 16.27
C LEU A 126 11.45 -3.49 16.33
N THR A 127 12.47 -3.92 15.63
CA THR A 127 13.61 -3.07 15.30
C THR A 127 13.36 -2.42 13.95
N MET A 128 12.81 -1.19 13.97
CA MET A 128 12.72 -0.35 12.76
C MET A 128 14.04 0.40 12.61
N PRO A 129 14.74 0.31 11.48
CA PRO A 129 15.82 1.22 11.19
C PRO A 129 15.25 2.64 11.12
N GLU A 130 15.76 3.53 11.97
CA GLU A 130 15.42 4.94 11.94
C GLU A 130 16.17 5.59 10.78
N GLU A 131 15.48 5.84 9.66
CA GLU A 131 16.05 6.65 8.59
C GLU A 131 15.80 8.13 8.91
N PRO A 132 16.86 8.93 9.08
CA PRO A 132 16.75 10.29 9.64
C PRO A 132 16.22 11.33 8.64
N VAL A 133 16.15 11.03 7.33
CA VAL A 133 15.83 12.04 6.31
C VAL A 133 14.41 11.84 5.75
N PRO A 134 13.61 12.93 5.62
CA PRO A 134 12.32 12.85 4.92
C PRO A 134 12.52 12.38 3.48
N SER A 135 11.72 11.40 3.06
CA SER A 135 11.78 10.89 1.69
C SER A 135 10.95 11.74 0.70
N VAL A 136 10.14 12.68 1.19
CA VAL A 136 9.30 13.55 0.37
C VAL A 136 9.79 15.00 0.44
N HIS A 137 10.01 15.58 -0.74
CA HIS A 137 10.35 16.99 -0.92
C HIS A 137 9.31 17.66 -1.81
N PHE A 138 8.71 18.76 -1.34
CA PHE A 138 7.72 19.48 -2.13
C PHE A 138 8.40 20.36 -3.16
N ILE A 139 7.85 20.34 -4.38
CA ILE A 139 8.35 21.13 -5.52
C ILE A 139 7.40 22.30 -5.73
N GLN A 140 7.95 23.51 -5.80
CA GLN A 140 7.16 24.68 -6.13
C GLN A 140 6.72 24.64 -7.59
N SER A 141 5.43 24.86 -7.81
CA SER A 141 4.79 24.92 -9.13
C SER A 141 4.50 26.36 -9.52
N THR A 142 4.53 26.67 -10.81
CA THR A 142 4.06 27.95 -11.37
C THR A 142 2.54 28.08 -11.33
N SER A 143 1.81 27.01 -11.02
CA SER A 143 0.36 27.01 -10.93
C SER A 143 -0.09 26.58 -9.53
N ASP A 144 -1.00 27.32 -8.94
CA ASP A 144 -1.63 27.02 -7.66
C ASP A 144 -2.63 25.83 -7.72
N LYS A 145 -2.93 25.33 -8.92
CA LYS A 145 -3.76 24.15 -9.17
C LYS A 145 -2.92 22.87 -9.30
N VAL A 146 -1.60 22.95 -9.20
CA VAL A 146 -0.69 21.80 -9.34
C VAL A 146 0.08 21.58 -8.05
N PHE A 147 -0.15 20.45 -7.41
CA PHE A 147 0.62 19.97 -6.27
C PHE A 147 1.74 19.08 -6.76
N ALA A 148 2.99 19.43 -6.50
CA ALA A 148 4.13 18.68 -6.98
C ALA A 148 5.07 18.28 -5.83
N TYR A 149 5.60 17.05 -5.90
CA TYR A 149 6.55 16.54 -4.92
C TYR A 149 7.51 15.52 -5.52
N GLU A 150 8.68 15.40 -4.90
CA GLU A 150 9.69 14.39 -5.20
C GLU A 150 9.74 13.36 -4.06
N VAL A 151 9.80 12.09 -4.41
CA VAL A 151 10.11 11.00 -3.49
C VAL A 151 11.53 10.53 -3.77
N ASN A 152 12.40 10.62 -2.77
CA ASN A 152 13.77 10.12 -2.84
C ASN A 152 13.98 9.08 -1.73
N GLY A 153 14.09 7.82 -2.09
CA GLY A 153 14.18 6.71 -1.16
C GLY A 153 12.84 5.97 -0.95
N ARG A 154 12.57 5.56 0.29
CA ARG A 154 11.34 4.84 0.68
C ARG A 154 10.28 5.81 1.18
N LEU A 155 9.06 5.69 0.67
CA LEU A 155 7.91 6.46 1.12
C LEU A 155 7.28 5.78 2.36
N ARG A 156 7.48 6.35 3.53
CA ARG A 156 6.99 5.85 4.82
C ARG A 156 5.62 6.43 5.16
N GLU A 157 4.96 5.83 6.14
CA GLU A 157 3.67 6.33 6.64
C GLU A 157 3.71 7.81 7.02
N LYS A 158 4.75 8.25 7.78
CA LYS A 158 4.92 9.67 8.15
C LYS A 158 5.09 10.60 6.94
N ASP A 159 5.77 10.14 5.91
CA ASP A 159 5.99 10.92 4.68
C ASP A 159 4.69 11.07 3.89
N ILE A 160 3.88 9.99 3.83
CA ILE A 160 2.54 10.02 3.21
C ILE A 160 1.59 10.94 4.00
N LYS A 161 1.57 10.85 5.34
CA LYS A 161 0.78 11.75 6.19
C LYS A 161 1.15 13.22 5.97
N ASN A 162 2.44 13.51 5.88
CA ASN A 162 2.93 14.87 5.58
C ASN A 162 2.49 15.31 4.18
N ALA A 163 2.71 14.49 3.14
CA ALA A 163 2.29 14.81 1.77
C ALA A 163 0.79 15.09 1.68
N VAL A 164 -0.02 14.28 2.34
CA VAL A 164 -1.47 14.42 2.41
C VAL A 164 -1.87 15.72 3.15
N THR A 165 -1.18 16.07 4.22
CA THR A 165 -1.41 17.33 4.95
C THR A 165 -1.11 18.53 4.07
N GLN A 166 -0.02 18.49 3.30
CA GLN A 166 0.36 19.56 2.36
C GLN A 166 -0.57 19.62 1.12
N LEU A 167 -1.16 18.50 0.72
CA LEU A 167 -2.14 18.47 -0.36
C LEU A 167 -3.50 19.04 0.06
N ARG A 168 -3.86 18.99 1.34
CA ARG A 168 -5.15 19.42 1.86
C ARG A 168 -5.59 20.83 1.39
N PRO A 169 -4.76 21.88 1.46
CA PRO A 169 -5.13 23.21 1.00
C PRO A 169 -5.51 23.25 -0.49
N TYR A 170 -4.92 22.40 -1.32
CA TYR A 170 -5.26 22.28 -2.74
C TYR A 170 -6.63 21.62 -2.93
N LEU A 171 -6.96 20.62 -2.13
CA LEU A 171 -8.25 19.91 -2.19
C LEU A 171 -9.42 20.75 -1.66
N GLU A 172 -9.15 21.77 -0.85
CA GLU A 172 -10.16 22.68 -0.29
C GLU A 172 -10.54 23.81 -1.24
N ARG A 173 -9.73 24.08 -2.27
CA ARG A 173 -10.01 25.10 -3.29
C ARG A 173 -11.14 24.67 -4.22
N GLU A 174 -11.76 25.62 -4.90
CA GLU A 174 -12.73 25.34 -5.95
C GLU A 174 -12.05 24.72 -7.17
N GLY A 175 -12.78 23.77 -7.82
CA GLY A 175 -12.31 23.09 -9.03
C GLY A 175 -11.48 21.86 -8.79
N LYS A 176 -10.80 21.41 -9.85
CA LYS A 176 -9.93 20.24 -9.88
C LYS A 176 -8.48 20.64 -9.63
N VAL A 177 -7.72 19.69 -9.12
CA VAL A 177 -6.30 19.81 -8.82
C VAL A 177 -5.53 18.75 -9.62
N ASN A 178 -4.35 19.09 -10.08
CA ASN A 178 -3.43 18.13 -10.71
C ASN A 178 -2.27 17.84 -9.78
N VAL A 179 -1.71 16.63 -9.90
CA VAL A 179 -0.60 16.18 -9.06
C VAL A 179 0.55 15.72 -9.95
N LEU A 180 1.78 16.06 -9.57
CA LEU A 180 2.99 15.53 -10.14
C LEU A 180 3.85 14.91 -9.06
N ALA A 181 4.13 13.60 -9.19
CA ALA A 181 5.05 12.86 -8.33
C ALA A 181 6.32 12.51 -9.10
N ARG A 182 7.46 13.05 -8.70
CA ARG A 182 8.78 12.67 -9.21
C ARG A 182 9.38 11.58 -8.33
N LEU A 183 9.70 10.43 -8.91
CA LEU A 183 10.29 9.31 -8.20
C LEU A 183 11.79 9.24 -8.50
N LYS A 184 12.62 9.60 -7.50
CA LYS A 184 14.07 9.58 -7.60
C LYS A 184 14.61 8.57 -6.59
N ASN A 185 15.46 7.64 -7.03
CA ASN A 185 15.97 6.56 -6.17
C ASN A 185 14.87 5.86 -5.35
N PHE A 186 13.70 5.63 -5.96
CA PHE A 186 12.55 5.07 -5.27
C PHE A 186 12.79 3.60 -4.90
N HIS A 187 12.69 3.29 -3.59
CA HIS A 187 12.92 1.95 -3.02
C HIS A 187 11.64 1.30 -2.49
N GLY A 188 10.47 1.91 -2.74
CA GLY A 188 9.19 1.36 -2.33
C GLY A 188 8.42 2.27 -1.38
N PHE A 189 7.23 1.83 -1.02
CA PHE A 189 6.36 2.55 -0.11
C PHE A 189 5.78 1.61 0.95
N ASP A 190 5.43 2.22 2.08
CA ASP A 190 4.80 1.54 3.18
C ASP A 190 3.29 1.45 2.94
N LEU A 191 2.80 0.24 2.72
CA LEU A 191 1.37 0.02 2.49
C LEU A 191 0.51 0.30 3.74
N THR A 192 1.10 0.30 4.95
CA THR A 192 0.35 0.58 6.18
C THR A 192 -0.32 1.94 6.17
N ALA A 193 0.33 2.93 5.53
CA ALA A 193 -0.24 4.26 5.36
C ALA A 193 -1.48 4.31 4.47
N LEU A 194 -1.70 3.31 3.62
CA LEU A 194 -2.92 3.26 2.80
C LEU A 194 -4.17 2.93 3.64
N PHE A 195 -3.99 2.43 4.85
CA PHE A 195 -5.03 1.91 5.72
C PHE A 195 -5.27 2.74 6.98
N ASP A 196 -4.64 3.91 7.06
CA ASP A 196 -4.87 4.86 8.16
C ASP A 196 -6.26 5.50 8.02
N ASP A 197 -7.09 5.38 9.06
CA ASP A 197 -8.48 5.88 9.08
C ASP A 197 -8.55 7.41 8.96
N ASP A 198 -7.58 8.14 9.52
CA ASP A 198 -7.52 9.60 9.43
C ASP A 198 -7.23 10.06 7.99
N LEU A 199 -6.52 9.23 7.24
CA LEU A 199 -6.26 9.45 5.81
C LEU A 199 -7.41 8.98 4.91
N ALA A 200 -8.29 8.10 5.36
CA ALA A 200 -9.35 7.51 4.52
C ALA A 200 -10.29 8.58 3.96
N LYS A 201 -10.76 9.51 4.79
CA LYS A 201 -11.64 10.62 4.34
C LYS A 201 -10.96 11.55 3.34
N LEU A 202 -9.65 11.81 3.58
CA LEU A 202 -8.88 12.69 2.72
C LEU A 202 -8.53 12.02 1.39
N LYS A 203 -8.26 10.71 1.39
CA LYS A 203 -8.10 9.90 0.18
C LYS A 203 -9.35 9.96 -0.69
N TYR A 204 -10.54 9.77 -0.10
CA TYR A 204 -11.80 9.87 -0.84
C TYR A 204 -11.99 11.25 -1.48
N LYS A 205 -11.68 12.32 -0.74
CA LYS A 205 -11.72 13.69 -1.27
C LYS A 205 -10.68 13.90 -2.38
N ALA A 206 -9.47 13.38 -2.21
CA ALA A 206 -8.41 13.44 -3.22
C ALA A 206 -8.83 12.71 -4.51
N LEU A 207 -9.38 11.50 -4.40
CA LEU A 207 -9.88 10.73 -5.54
C LEU A 207 -10.95 11.45 -6.36
N SER A 208 -11.78 12.28 -5.72
CA SER A 208 -12.81 13.06 -6.40
C SER A 208 -12.34 14.40 -6.97
N LYS A 209 -11.26 14.96 -6.40
CA LYS A 209 -10.76 16.31 -6.72
C LYS A 209 -9.54 16.30 -7.64
N VAL A 210 -8.73 15.23 -7.62
CA VAL A 210 -7.56 15.12 -8.50
C VAL A 210 -8.01 14.71 -9.90
N ASP A 211 -7.69 15.54 -10.90
CA ASP A 211 -8.03 15.31 -12.30
C ASP A 211 -6.91 14.52 -12.99
N ARG A 212 -5.68 15.02 -12.91
CA ARG A 212 -4.51 14.42 -13.53
C ARG A 212 -3.44 14.10 -12.49
N TYR A 213 -2.85 12.93 -12.61
CA TYR A 213 -1.76 12.49 -11.76
C TYR A 213 -0.58 12.01 -12.62
N ALA A 214 0.44 12.84 -12.76
CA ALA A 214 1.67 12.50 -13.45
C ALA A 214 2.64 11.78 -12.51
N VAL A 215 3.13 10.61 -12.91
CA VAL A 215 4.20 9.89 -12.20
C VAL A 215 5.45 9.89 -13.06
N VAL A 216 6.48 10.59 -12.62
CA VAL A 216 7.74 10.75 -13.36
C VAL A 216 8.79 9.82 -12.74
N GLY A 217 9.45 9.00 -13.55
CA GLY A 217 10.52 8.11 -13.10
C GLY A 217 10.05 6.80 -12.47
N ALA A 218 8.81 6.39 -12.75
CA ALA A 218 8.30 5.10 -12.27
C ALA A 218 9.10 3.92 -12.84
N LYS A 219 9.44 2.97 -11.98
CA LYS A 219 10.04 1.69 -12.41
C LYS A 219 9.05 0.88 -13.26
N PRO A 220 9.50 -0.02 -14.15
CA PRO A 220 8.63 -0.78 -15.05
C PRO A 220 7.49 -1.53 -14.34
N TRP A 221 7.75 -2.12 -13.17
CA TRP A 221 6.73 -2.83 -12.41
C TRP A 221 5.61 -1.91 -11.87
N MET A 222 5.94 -0.64 -11.57
CA MET A 222 4.96 0.33 -11.10
C MET A 222 3.97 0.70 -12.20
N ARG A 223 4.42 0.70 -13.45
CA ARG A 223 3.54 0.93 -14.62
C ARG A 223 2.43 -0.11 -14.63
N ASN A 224 2.79 -1.39 -14.61
CA ASN A 224 1.81 -2.49 -14.62
C ASN A 224 0.87 -2.42 -13.42
N PHE A 225 1.40 -2.06 -12.23
CA PHE A 225 0.61 -1.91 -11.01
C PHE A 225 -0.38 -0.72 -11.09
N LEU A 226 0.07 0.43 -11.59
CA LEU A 226 -0.79 1.62 -11.76
C LEU A 226 -1.83 1.42 -12.87
N GLU A 227 -1.49 0.77 -13.97
CA GLU A 227 -2.42 0.40 -15.03
C GLU A 227 -3.53 -0.54 -14.52
N LEU A 228 -3.18 -1.46 -13.63
CA LEU A 228 -4.13 -2.35 -12.97
C LEU A 228 -5.09 -1.61 -12.03
N LEU A 229 -4.59 -0.59 -11.32
CA LEU A 229 -5.40 0.20 -10.38
C LEU A 229 -6.15 1.35 -11.06
N ALA A 230 -5.73 1.80 -12.24
CA ALA A 230 -6.29 2.95 -12.94
C ALA A 230 -7.84 2.91 -13.07
N PRO A 231 -8.49 1.77 -13.39
CA PRO A 231 -9.94 1.70 -13.49
C PRO A 231 -10.70 1.96 -12.17
N LEU A 232 -9.99 1.88 -11.03
CA LEU A 232 -10.59 2.12 -9.71
C LEU A 232 -10.64 3.61 -9.35
N PHE A 233 -9.99 4.48 -10.14
CA PHE A 233 -9.89 5.90 -9.89
C PHE A 233 -10.54 6.71 -11.01
N SER A 234 -11.18 7.82 -10.67
CA SER A 234 -11.67 8.82 -11.63
C SER A 234 -10.54 9.77 -12.12
N THR A 235 -9.35 9.62 -11.57
CA THR A 235 -8.16 10.42 -11.88
C THR A 235 -7.46 9.85 -13.11
N GLU A 236 -7.14 10.70 -14.09
CA GLU A 236 -6.28 10.29 -15.21
C GLU A 236 -4.83 10.17 -14.73
N ILE A 237 -4.26 8.95 -14.76
CA ILE A 237 -2.88 8.68 -14.34
C ILE A 237 -2.02 8.49 -15.58
N ARG A 238 -0.91 9.25 -15.68
CA ARG A 238 0.11 9.04 -16.73
C ARG A 238 1.49 8.87 -16.15
N ILE A 239 2.26 7.98 -16.76
CA ILE A 239 3.62 7.68 -16.35
C ILE A 239 4.58 8.22 -17.40
N PHE A 240 5.56 8.97 -16.93
CA PHE A 240 6.61 9.59 -17.76
C PHE A 240 7.98 9.07 -17.34
N TYR A 241 8.90 8.99 -18.28
CA TYR A 241 10.32 8.77 -17.95
C TYR A 241 10.92 10.04 -17.32
N LEU A 242 12.00 9.89 -16.54
CA LEU A 242 12.71 11.06 -15.99
C LEU A 242 13.20 12.01 -17.08
N ALA A 243 13.56 11.48 -18.25
CA ALA A 243 13.96 12.29 -19.41
C ALA A 243 12.82 13.12 -20.00
N ASP A 244 11.57 12.70 -19.77
CA ASP A 244 10.36 13.34 -20.31
C ASP A 244 9.63 14.18 -19.26
N GLU A 245 10.32 14.58 -18.19
CA GLU A 245 9.72 15.32 -17.08
C GLU A 245 9.06 16.63 -17.53
N SER A 246 9.64 17.33 -18.51
CA SER A 246 9.05 18.56 -19.08
C SER A 246 7.66 18.32 -19.67
N ALA A 247 7.46 17.18 -20.36
CA ALA A 247 6.16 16.79 -20.89
C ALA A 247 5.15 16.45 -19.76
N ALA A 248 5.63 15.90 -18.63
CA ALA A 248 4.77 15.66 -17.47
C ALA A 248 4.29 16.98 -16.83
N TRP A 249 5.18 17.97 -16.72
CA TRP A 249 4.83 19.30 -16.23
C TRP A 249 3.83 20.00 -17.15
N GLU A 250 4.05 19.97 -18.45
CA GLU A 250 3.11 20.51 -19.43
C GLU A 250 1.74 19.83 -19.33
N TRP A 251 1.73 18.50 -19.21
CA TRP A 251 0.51 17.73 -19.14
C TRP A 251 -0.32 18.03 -17.88
N VAL A 252 0.31 18.30 -16.72
CA VAL A 252 -0.41 18.76 -15.52
C VAL A 252 -0.76 20.26 -15.55
N GLY A 253 -0.33 21.00 -16.58
CA GLY A 253 -0.66 22.41 -16.77
C GLY A 253 0.16 23.38 -15.93
N ALA A 254 1.44 23.07 -15.70
CA ALA A 254 2.37 23.92 -14.95
C ALA A 254 3.82 23.73 -15.41
N GLN A 255 4.72 24.42 -14.73
CA GLN A 255 6.19 24.23 -14.78
C GLN A 255 6.73 24.21 -13.35
N GLN A 256 7.91 23.66 -13.15
CA GLN A 256 8.64 23.83 -11.90
C GLN A 256 9.02 25.31 -11.75
N ALA A 257 8.65 25.93 -10.64
CA ALA A 257 9.10 27.28 -10.35
C ALA A 257 10.62 27.27 -10.09
N LEU A 258 11.34 28.13 -10.79
CA LEU A 258 12.75 28.36 -10.50
C LEU A 258 12.84 28.99 -9.11
N LEU A 259 13.57 28.36 -8.20
CA LEU A 259 13.93 29.01 -6.94
C LEU A 259 14.71 30.26 -7.31
N ALA A 260 14.19 31.45 -6.98
CA ALA A 260 14.99 32.65 -7.07
C ALA A 260 16.26 32.42 -6.24
N GLU A 261 17.43 32.43 -6.89
CA GLU A 261 18.69 32.41 -6.19
C GLU A 261 18.62 33.54 -5.16
N LYS A 262 18.68 33.20 -3.88
CA LYS A 262 18.86 34.19 -2.84
C LYS A 262 20.23 34.83 -3.12
N SER A 263 20.21 35.97 -3.75
CA SER A 263 21.37 36.86 -3.83
C SER A 263 21.89 37.08 -2.42
N ALA A 264 23.13 36.67 -2.23
CA ALA A 264 23.87 36.81 -0.95
C ALA A 264 24.03 38.28 -0.54
#